data_4e96b66bdcc1fa6c77513100fccfb7ed
#
_entry.id   4e96b66bdcc1fa6c77513100fccfb7ed
#
_cell.length_a   1.000
_cell.length_b   1.000
_cell.length_c   1.000
_cell.angle_alpha   90.00
_cell.angle_beta   90.00
_cell.angle_gamma   90.00
#
_symmetry.space_group_name_H-M   'P 1'
#
loop_
_entity.id
_entity.type
_entity.pdbx_description
1 polymer ?
#
loop_
_entity_poly.entity_id
_entity_poly.type
_entity_poly.pdbx_seq_one_letter_code
_entity_poly.pdbx_strand_id
1 'polypeptide(L)'
;MEELNFYFFFITFFLSSNIIYSDNLELVGNFLEIKVLDKVSSKNYKLNIKIGEEKIFKNISIKPLKCKNSEFDDSPEITAYLQVIDLKNKDKNEVFIFNGWTFSSSPTLRPFDHPVYDIWLTKCS
;
A
#
# COMPACT_ATOMS: atom_id res chain seq x y z
N MET A 1 -9.88 58.46 14.84
CA MET A 1 -10.12 57.75 13.61
C MET A 1 -8.90 57.00 13.08
N GLU A 2 -7.72 57.42 13.41
CA GLU A 2 -6.48 56.72 13.02
C GLU A 2 -6.33 55.37 13.75
N GLU A 3 -6.89 55.22 14.92
CA GLU A 3 -6.81 53.99 15.70
C GLU A 3 -7.61 52.85 15.09
N LEU A 4 -8.73 53.12 14.40
CA LEU A 4 -9.55 52.11 13.73
C LEU A 4 -8.84 51.49 12.54
N ASN A 5 -8.04 52.26 11.82
CA ASN A 5 -7.28 51.76 10.67
C ASN A 5 -6.14 50.82 11.10
N PHE A 6 -5.58 51.07 12.29
CA PHE A 6 -4.52 50.21 12.82
C PHE A 6 -5.05 48.84 13.22
N TYR A 7 -6.21 48.76 13.86
CA TYR A 7 -6.84 47.49 14.21
C TYR A 7 -7.29 46.71 13.02
N PHE A 8 -7.76 47.40 12.00
CA PHE A 8 -8.18 46.74 10.76
C PHE A 8 -7.01 46.10 10.00
N PHE A 9 -5.89 46.78 10.02
CA PHE A 9 -4.65 46.26 9.40
C PHE A 9 -4.10 45.05 10.16
N PHE A 10 -4.21 45.07 11.50
CA PHE A 10 -3.76 43.96 12.33
C PHE A 10 -4.63 42.71 12.17
N ILE A 11 -5.92 42.85 12.01
CA ILE A 11 -6.86 41.77 11.78
C ILE A 11 -6.62 41.14 10.41
N THR A 12 -6.34 41.94 9.38
CA THR A 12 -6.05 41.43 8.04
C THR A 12 -4.76 40.62 7.99
N PHE A 13 -3.78 41.02 8.80
CA PHE A 13 -2.51 40.29 8.90
C PHE A 13 -2.68 38.90 9.55
N PHE A 14 -3.57 38.81 10.54
CA PHE A 14 -3.84 37.58 11.26
C PHE A 14 -4.58 36.55 10.39
N LEU A 15 -5.41 37.01 9.45
CA LEU A 15 -6.16 36.14 8.55
C LEU A 15 -5.31 35.55 7.40
N SER A 16 -4.10 36.09 7.23
CA SER A 16 -3.18 35.61 6.20
C SER A 16 -2.19 34.53 6.70
N SER A 17 -2.42 33.99 7.89
CA SER A 17 -1.64 32.84 8.34
C SER A 17 -1.99 31.62 7.49
N ASN A 18 -1.19 31.42 6.48
CA ASN A 18 -1.29 30.21 5.65
C ASN A 18 -0.99 29.02 6.53
N ILE A 19 -1.99 28.20 6.75
CA ILE A 19 -1.79 26.90 7.37
C ILE A 19 -1.05 26.05 6.36
N ILE A 20 0.25 25.91 6.53
CA ILE A 20 1.04 24.99 5.74
C ILE A 20 0.74 23.59 6.26
N TYR A 21 -0.10 22.87 5.53
CA TYR A 21 -0.20 21.44 5.75
C TYR A 21 1.10 20.82 5.28
N SER A 22 1.82 20.22 6.22
CA SER A 22 2.88 19.32 5.83
C SER A 22 2.20 18.14 5.19
N ASP A 23 2.22 18.07 3.86
CA ASP A 23 1.75 16.90 3.16
C ASP A 23 2.55 15.70 3.63
N ASN A 24 1.85 14.75 4.22
CA ASN A 24 2.42 13.43 4.40
C ASN A 24 2.78 12.92 3.01
N LEU A 25 4.08 12.75 2.78
CA LEU A 25 4.62 12.27 1.50
C LEU A 25 4.29 10.79 1.24
N GLU A 26 3.15 10.31 1.73
CA GLU A 26 2.64 9.01 1.39
C GLU A 26 1.89 9.09 0.06
N LEU A 27 2.48 8.51 -0.97
CA LEU A 27 1.86 8.41 -2.28
C LEU A 27 1.04 7.13 -2.36
N VAL A 28 -0.27 7.29 -2.44
CA VAL A 28 -1.20 6.19 -2.65
C VAL A 28 -1.20 5.81 -4.12
N GLY A 29 -0.96 4.54 -4.42
CA GLY A 29 -0.90 4.04 -5.79
C GLY A 29 -2.23 3.46 -6.27
N ASN A 30 -2.32 3.29 -7.58
CA ASN A 30 -3.44 2.65 -8.26
C ASN A 30 -3.09 1.25 -8.78
N PHE A 31 -1.79 0.96 -8.89
CA PHE A 31 -1.28 -0.32 -9.38
C PHE A 31 -0.21 -0.84 -8.42
N LEU A 32 -0.29 -2.11 -8.12
CA LEU A 32 0.70 -2.81 -7.32
C LEU A 32 1.42 -3.84 -8.18
N GLU A 33 2.74 -3.73 -8.24
CA GLU A 33 3.59 -4.76 -8.82
C GLU A 33 4.12 -5.65 -7.69
N ILE A 34 3.93 -6.95 -7.85
CA ILE A 34 4.42 -7.95 -6.92
C ILE A 34 5.29 -8.96 -7.65
N LYS A 35 6.18 -9.58 -6.89
CA LYS A 35 6.96 -10.72 -7.34
C LYS A 35 6.47 -11.96 -6.58
N VAL A 36 6.08 -12.97 -7.32
CA VAL A 36 5.66 -14.25 -6.74
C VAL A 36 6.74 -15.27 -7.02
N LEU A 37 7.25 -15.87 -5.96
CA LEU A 37 8.18 -17.00 -6.06
C LEU A 37 7.40 -18.30 -5.91
N ASP A 38 7.54 -19.17 -6.90
CA ASP A 38 7.12 -20.56 -6.79
C ASP A 38 8.27 -21.36 -6.15
N LYS A 39 8.09 -21.77 -4.91
CA LYS A 39 9.13 -22.49 -4.15
C LYS A 39 9.43 -23.86 -4.70
N VAL A 40 8.48 -24.47 -5.41
CA VAL A 40 8.66 -25.80 -5.99
C VAL A 40 9.56 -25.74 -7.22
N SER A 41 9.30 -24.82 -8.13
CA SER A 41 10.06 -24.65 -9.36
C SER A 41 11.22 -23.66 -9.24
N SER A 42 11.26 -22.86 -8.16
CA SER A 42 12.21 -21.75 -7.96
C SER A 42 12.09 -20.65 -9.02
N LYS A 43 10.95 -20.56 -9.69
CA LYS A 43 10.70 -19.51 -10.68
C LYS A 43 10.03 -18.30 -10.05
N ASN A 44 10.45 -17.12 -10.50
CA ASN A 44 9.87 -15.84 -10.11
C ASN A 44 8.95 -15.32 -11.22
N TYR A 45 7.83 -14.75 -10.80
CA TYR A 45 6.86 -14.14 -11.71
C TYR A 45 6.55 -12.73 -11.24
N LYS A 46 6.50 -11.79 -12.18
CA LYS A 46 6.03 -10.42 -11.90
C LYS A 46 4.57 -10.31 -12.27
N LEU A 47 3.77 -9.80 -11.34
CA LEU A 47 2.36 -9.52 -11.57
C LEU A 47 2.10 -8.04 -11.31
N ASN A 48 1.40 -7.39 -12.22
CA ASN A 48 0.92 -6.02 -12.04
C ASN A 48 -0.60 -6.07 -11.86
N ILE A 49 -1.07 -5.63 -10.70
CA ILE A 49 -2.47 -5.75 -10.32
C ILE A 49 -3.02 -4.36 -10.01
N LYS A 50 -4.14 -4.02 -10.62
CA LYS A 50 -4.84 -2.78 -10.30
C LYS A 50 -5.46 -2.90 -8.90
N ILE A 51 -5.34 -1.83 -8.11
CA ILE A 51 -5.90 -1.80 -6.76
C ILE A 51 -7.41 -2.03 -6.81
N GLY A 52 -7.88 -2.97 -6.00
CA GLY A 52 -9.27 -3.39 -5.94
C GLY A 52 -9.64 -4.51 -6.89
N GLU A 53 -8.79 -4.87 -7.83
CA GLU A 53 -9.03 -5.99 -8.73
C GLU A 53 -8.39 -7.27 -8.23
N GLU A 54 -9.05 -8.39 -8.49
CA GLU A 54 -8.56 -9.72 -8.18
C GLU A 54 -7.71 -10.25 -9.33
N LYS A 55 -6.55 -10.80 -8.99
CA LYS A 55 -5.67 -11.48 -9.95
C LYS A 55 -5.51 -12.93 -9.55
N ILE A 56 -5.89 -13.82 -10.44
CA ILE A 56 -5.70 -15.25 -10.25
C ILE A 56 -4.33 -15.63 -10.79
N PHE A 57 -3.50 -16.22 -9.94
CA PHE A 57 -2.20 -16.75 -10.29
C PHE A 57 -2.16 -18.22 -9.87
N LYS A 58 -2.15 -19.12 -10.85
CA LYS A 58 -2.18 -20.57 -10.60
C LYS A 58 -3.31 -20.94 -9.64
N ASN A 59 -2.99 -21.33 -8.41
CA ASN A 59 -3.96 -21.81 -7.42
C ASN A 59 -4.31 -20.78 -6.36
N ILE A 60 -3.87 -19.54 -6.52
CA ILE A 60 -4.17 -18.47 -5.57
C ILE A 60 -4.85 -17.27 -6.25
N SER A 61 -5.68 -16.59 -5.51
CA SER A 61 -6.27 -15.32 -5.88
C SER A 61 -5.69 -14.22 -5.00
N ILE A 62 -5.22 -13.15 -5.63
CA ILE A 62 -4.60 -12.02 -4.95
C ILE A 62 -5.39 -10.77 -5.26
N LYS A 63 -5.84 -10.08 -4.22
CA LYS A 63 -6.56 -8.81 -4.34
C LYS A 63 -5.89 -7.77 -3.48
N PRO A 64 -5.19 -6.80 -4.08
CA PRO A 64 -4.68 -5.66 -3.33
C PRO A 64 -5.80 -4.65 -3.10
N LEU A 65 -6.00 -4.24 -1.85
CA LEU A 65 -7.00 -3.24 -1.51
C LEU A 65 -6.41 -1.83 -1.48
N LYS A 66 -5.12 -1.72 -1.13
CA LYS A 66 -4.43 -0.44 -1.06
C LYS A 66 -2.93 -0.65 -1.16
N CYS A 67 -2.24 0.28 -1.80
CA CYS A 67 -0.78 0.35 -1.70
C CYS A 67 -0.31 1.79 -1.57
N LYS A 68 0.81 1.96 -0.89
CA LYS A 68 1.43 3.26 -0.64
C LYS A 68 2.94 3.17 -0.79
N ASN A 69 3.52 4.27 -1.27
CA ASN A 69 4.96 4.50 -1.19
C ASN A 69 5.24 5.50 -0.07
N SER A 70 6.22 5.20 0.76
CA SER A 70 6.77 6.14 1.74
C SER A 70 8.09 6.66 1.21
N GLU A 71 8.18 7.98 0.99
CA GLU A 71 9.41 8.64 0.51
C GLU A 71 10.20 9.30 1.63
N PHE A 72 9.86 9.01 2.91
CA PHE A 72 10.45 9.69 4.05
C PHE A 72 11.89 9.35 4.33
N ASP A 73 12.39 8.25 3.83
CA ASP A 73 13.72 7.76 4.11
C ASP A 73 14.52 7.57 2.83
N ASP A 74 15.84 7.51 2.97
CA ASP A 74 16.76 7.10 1.91
C ASP A 74 16.41 5.71 1.34
N SER A 75 15.55 4.98 2.02
CA SER A 75 15.00 3.70 1.59
C SER A 75 13.48 3.81 1.48
N PRO A 76 12.92 4.07 0.29
CA PRO A 76 11.48 4.11 0.13
C PRO A 76 10.85 2.75 0.44
N GLU A 77 9.82 2.76 1.28
CA GLU A 77 9.11 1.56 1.66
C GLU A 77 7.77 1.47 0.94
N ILE A 78 7.47 0.29 0.41
CA ILE A 78 6.17 -0.03 -0.16
C ILE A 78 5.36 -0.77 0.89
N THR A 79 4.13 -0.30 1.11
CA THR A 79 3.17 -0.92 2.01
C THR A 79 1.93 -1.26 1.22
N ALA A 80 1.38 -2.45 1.43
CA ALA A 80 0.15 -2.85 0.75
C ALA A 80 -0.73 -3.70 1.66
N TYR A 81 -2.04 -3.53 1.49
CA TYR A 81 -3.02 -4.41 2.09
C TYR A 81 -3.45 -5.45 1.06
N LEU A 82 -3.19 -6.71 1.34
CA LEU A 82 -3.48 -7.82 0.44
C LEU A 82 -4.50 -8.78 1.05
N GLN A 83 -5.37 -9.29 0.20
CA GLN A 83 -6.22 -10.43 0.50
C GLN A 83 -5.84 -11.55 -0.46
N VAL A 84 -5.44 -12.69 0.09
CA VAL A 84 -5.03 -13.85 -0.70
C VAL A 84 -5.86 -15.06 -0.30
N ILE A 85 -6.41 -15.73 -1.30
CA ILE A 85 -7.27 -16.91 -1.15
C ILE A 85 -6.61 -18.08 -1.85
N ASP A 86 -6.62 -19.26 -1.22
CA ASP A 86 -6.19 -20.49 -1.85
C ASP A 86 -7.38 -21.14 -2.58
N LEU A 87 -7.27 -21.23 -3.90
CA LEU A 87 -8.32 -21.78 -4.76
C LEU A 87 -8.38 -23.31 -4.77
N LYS A 88 -7.35 -23.97 -4.21
CA LYS A 88 -7.35 -25.44 -4.08
C LYS A 88 -8.30 -25.95 -2.99
N ASN A 89 -8.67 -25.09 -2.05
CA ASN A 89 -9.58 -25.44 -1.02
C ASN A 89 -10.99 -25.60 -1.61
N LYS A 90 -11.44 -26.86 -1.71
CA LYS A 90 -12.74 -27.21 -2.25
C LYS A 90 -13.90 -26.86 -1.34
N ASP A 91 -13.60 -26.44 -0.11
CA ASP A 91 -14.60 -25.93 0.81
C ASP A 91 -15.14 -24.62 0.30
N LYS A 92 -16.46 -24.53 0.18
CA LYS A 92 -17.17 -23.34 -0.32
C LYS A 92 -17.02 -22.12 0.60
N ASN A 93 -16.31 -22.24 1.69
CA ASN A 93 -15.96 -21.15 2.57
C ASN A 93 -14.63 -20.57 2.09
N GLU A 94 -14.70 -19.40 1.44
CA GLU A 94 -13.52 -18.66 1.06
C GLU A 94 -12.80 -18.19 2.33
N VAL A 95 -11.76 -18.93 2.70
CA VAL A 95 -10.90 -18.55 3.82
C VAL A 95 -9.68 -17.84 3.26
N PHE A 96 -9.43 -16.61 3.73
CA PHE A 96 -8.22 -15.91 3.40
C PHE A 96 -7.02 -16.61 4.03
N ILE A 97 -6.07 -17.01 3.21
CA ILE A 97 -4.77 -17.50 3.70
C ILE A 97 -3.88 -16.34 4.14
N PHE A 98 -4.15 -15.13 3.65
CA PHE A 98 -3.56 -13.89 4.10
C PHE A 98 -4.56 -12.77 3.95
N ASN A 99 -4.70 -11.96 4.99
CA ASN A 99 -5.58 -10.78 4.97
C ASN A 99 -4.96 -9.73 5.90
N GLY A 100 -4.20 -8.83 5.35
CA GLY A 100 -3.50 -7.83 6.16
C GLY A 100 -2.51 -6.99 5.41
N TRP A 101 -1.78 -6.19 6.17
CA TRP A 101 -0.72 -5.33 5.66
C TRP A 101 0.57 -6.10 5.50
N THR A 102 1.27 -5.82 4.42
CA THR A 102 2.61 -6.32 4.16
C THR A 102 3.53 -5.17 3.74
N PHE A 103 4.83 -5.34 3.95
CA PHE A 103 5.84 -4.31 3.79
C PHE A 103 6.99 -4.84 2.93
N SER A 104 7.55 -3.98 2.08
CA SER A 104 8.67 -4.38 1.23
C SER A 104 9.98 -4.57 2.00
N SER A 105 10.19 -3.79 3.06
CA SER A 105 11.46 -3.81 3.82
C SER A 105 11.44 -4.77 5.00
N SER A 106 10.29 -5.16 5.50
CA SER A 106 10.18 -5.98 6.70
C SER A 106 9.05 -7.00 6.58
N PRO A 107 9.24 -8.03 5.75
CA PRO A 107 8.24 -9.08 5.58
C PRO A 107 8.00 -9.89 6.85
N THR A 108 8.87 -9.75 7.86
CA THR A 108 8.80 -10.52 9.11
C THR A 108 7.71 -10.08 10.06
N LEU A 109 7.15 -8.87 9.94
CA LEU A 109 6.09 -8.39 10.83
C LEU A 109 4.76 -9.11 10.60
N ARG A 110 4.46 -9.48 9.38
CA ARG A 110 3.37 -10.37 9.00
C ARG A 110 3.78 -11.13 7.75
N PRO A 111 4.52 -12.22 7.88
CA PRO A 111 4.95 -12.98 6.72
C PRO A 111 3.74 -13.62 6.04
N PHE A 112 3.70 -13.48 4.72
CA PHE A 112 2.83 -14.31 3.93
C PHE A 112 3.38 -15.73 3.98
N ASP A 113 2.70 -16.60 4.71
CA ASP A 113 3.13 -17.97 4.91
C ASP A 113 2.28 -18.93 4.08
N HIS A 114 2.77 -19.27 2.90
CA HIS A 114 2.17 -20.26 2.04
C HIS A 114 3.21 -21.33 1.72
N PRO A 115 2.84 -22.62 1.70
CA PRO A 115 3.83 -23.68 1.48
C PRO A 115 4.47 -23.65 0.10
N VAL A 116 3.81 -23.09 -0.91
CA VAL A 116 4.27 -23.09 -2.30
C VAL A 116 4.71 -21.72 -2.79
N TYR A 117 4.08 -20.64 -2.34
CA TYR A 117 4.32 -19.31 -2.89
C TYR A 117 4.81 -18.32 -1.85
N ASP A 118 5.76 -17.48 -2.24
CA ASP A 118 6.13 -16.27 -1.53
C ASP A 118 5.77 -15.05 -2.36
N ILE A 119 5.32 -13.99 -1.70
CA ILE A 119 4.93 -12.73 -2.36
C ILE A 119 5.76 -11.59 -1.79
N TRP A 120 6.37 -10.81 -2.68
CA TRP A 120 7.08 -9.58 -2.33
C TRP A 120 6.50 -8.41 -3.09
N LEU A 121 6.41 -7.27 -2.41
CA LEU A 121 6.05 -6.00 -3.04
C LEU A 121 7.28 -5.44 -3.75
N THR A 122 7.12 -5.06 -5.01
CA THR A 122 8.22 -4.49 -5.81
C THR A 122 7.96 -3.06 -6.24
N LYS A 123 6.71 -2.68 -6.50
CA LYS A 123 6.38 -1.33 -6.94
C LYS A 123 4.92 -0.99 -6.65
N CYS A 124 4.68 0.23 -6.20
CA CYS A 124 3.35 0.83 -6.09
C CYS A 124 3.34 2.11 -6.93
N SER A 125 2.45 2.19 -7.91
CA SER A 125 2.41 3.32 -8.84
C SER A 125 1.02 3.86 -9.13
#